data_e59f34c939233a7ed13edd5a8b10cc47
#
_entry.id   e59f34c939233a7ed13edd5a8b10cc47
#
_cell.length_a   1.000
_cell.length_b   1.000
_cell.length_c   1.000
_cell.angle_alpha   90.00
_cell.angle_beta   90.00
_cell.angle_gamma   90.00
#
_symmetry.space_group_name_H-M   'P 1'
#
loop_
_entity.id
_entity.type
_entity.pdbx_description
1 polymer ?
#
loop_
_entity_poly.entity_id
_entity_poly.type
_entity_poly.pdbx_seq_one_letter_code
_entity_poly.pdbx_strand_id
1 'polypeptide(L)'
;LCGNILAMLLLISIAFQVIPAIQGKKDDILFHELVKRWNNHKIITRWLVRFFHYLDRYLVPRRSLVPLQETSHLAFYELVYGEMNDRVKDAVISLIDREREGEQIDQALVKSVLDIYVEMGGDSMKYYVKDFEESMLKDTAVFYSKKASDWISSKSYEDYMLKVDECLKQEEGRVQSYLRDRSKQKLLEVVEYELLTVHASKLEEKKQINAAAA
;
A
#
# COMPACT_ATOMS: atom_id res chain seq x y z
N LEU A 1 27.70 -16.27 -16.88
CA LEU A 1 26.83 -17.31 -17.45
C LEU A 1 25.88 -17.90 -16.38
N CYS A 2 26.36 -18.39 -15.22
CA CYS A 2 25.48 -19.01 -14.21
C CYS A 2 24.44 -18.01 -13.63
N GLY A 3 24.81 -16.75 -13.35
CA GLY A 3 23.85 -15.76 -12.83
C GLY A 3 22.70 -15.46 -13.80
N ASN A 4 22.99 -15.42 -15.11
CA ASN A 4 21.96 -15.22 -16.13
C ASN A 4 21.03 -16.43 -16.28
N ILE A 5 21.56 -17.65 -16.14
CA ILE A 5 20.74 -18.90 -16.19
C ILE A 5 19.79 -18.95 -14.99
N LEU A 6 20.28 -18.61 -13.81
CA LEU A 6 19.46 -18.63 -12.60
C LEU A 6 18.35 -17.59 -12.64
N ALA A 7 18.68 -16.36 -13.04
CA ALA A 7 17.70 -15.31 -13.27
C ALA A 7 16.66 -15.76 -14.31
N MET A 8 17.09 -16.39 -15.39
CA MET A 8 16.21 -16.91 -16.45
C MET A 8 15.27 -18.02 -15.93
N LEU A 9 15.75 -18.93 -15.08
CA LEU A 9 14.90 -19.96 -14.45
C LEU A 9 13.85 -19.36 -13.51
N LEU A 10 14.21 -18.34 -12.73
CA LEU A 10 13.28 -17.60 -11.92
C LEU A 10 12.22 -16.87 -12.76
N LEU A 11 12.63 -16.18 -13.80
CA LEU A 11 11.76 -15.50 -14.75
C LEU A 11 10.76 -16.48 -15.40
N ILE A 12 11.25 -17.63 -15.86
CA ILE A 12 10.41 -18.69 -16.42
C ILE A 12 9.40 -19.21 -15.40
N SER A 13 9.84 -19.50 -14.17
CA SER A 13 8.93 -19.97 -13.10
C SER A 13 7.85 -18.94 -12.80
N ILE A 14 8.19 -17.65 -12.71
CA ILE A 14 7.22 -16.57 -12.47
C ILE A 14 6.25 -16.44 -13.65
N ALA A 15 6.75 -16.40 -14.88
CA ALA A 15 5.91 -16.25 -16.07
C ALA A 15 4.91 -17.41 -16.24
N PHE A 16 5.33 -18.65 -16.01
CA PHE A 16 4.47 -19.81 -16.24
C PHE A 16 3.60 -20.21 -15.05
N GLN A 17 3.97 -19.87 -13.82
CA GLN A 17 3.25 -20.33 -12.63
C GLN A 17 2.54 -19.19 -11.87
N VAL A 18 3.15 -18.01 -11.81
CA VAL A 18 2.60 -16.90 -10.98
C VAL A 18 1.60 -16.09 -11.78
N ILE A 19 1.98 -15.60 -12.95
CA ILE A 19 1.12 -14.73 -13.76
C ILE A 19 -0.21 -15.40 -14.11
N PRO A 20 -0.27 -16.64 -14.66
CA PRO A 20 -1.54 -17.27 -14.98
C PRO A 20 -2.42 -17.54 -13.75
N ALA A 21 -1.81 -17.75 -12.59
CA ALA A 21 -2.53 -18.03 -11.35
C ALA A 21 -3.21 -16.77 -10.77
N ILE A 22 -2.69 -15.59 -11.05
CA ILE A 22 -3.19 -14.30 -10.56
C ILE A 22 -4.11 -13.65 -11.60
N GLN A 23 -3.84 -13.91 -12.87
CA GLN A 23 -4.59 -13.33 -14.00
C GLN A 23 -6.07 -13.70 -13.93
N GLY A 24 -6.95 -12.71 -14.07
CA GLY A 24 -8.41 -12.91 -14.03
C GLY A 24 -9.03 -13.00 -12.63
N LYS A 25 -8.25 -13.07 -11.56
CA LYS A 25 -8.77 -13.02 -10.17
C LYS A 25 -9.01 -11.57 -9.73
N LYS A 26 -10.01 -11.40 -8.85
CA LYS A 26 -10.41 -10.09 -8.32
C LYS A 26 -10.51 -10.14 -6.81
N ASP A 27 -10.44 -8.98 -6.20
CA ASP A 27 -10.68 -8.74 -4.78
C ASP A 27 -9.88 -9.66 -3.85
N ASP A 28 -10.49 -10.20 -2.82
CA ASP A 28 -9.83 -11.03 -1.80
C ASP A 28 -9.14 -12.27 -2.39
N ILE A 29 -9.69 -12.85 -3.46
CA ILE A 29 -9.10 -14.02 -4.13
C ILE A 29 -7.77 -13.64 -4.79
N LEU A 30 -7.68 -12.45 -5.37
CA LEU A 30 -6.46 -11.90 -5.92
C LEU A 30 -5.39 -11.73 -4.82
N PHE A 31 -5.77 -11.16 -3.69
CA PHE A 31 -4.84 -10.91 -2.59
C PHE A 31 -4.31 -12.21 -1.96
N HIS A 32 -5.20 -13.17 -1.67
CA HIS A 32 -4.79 -14.47 -1.15
C HIS A 32 -3.82 -15.19 -2.09
N GLU A 33 -4.10 -15.17 -3.39
CA GLU A 33 -3.22 -15.83 -4.35
C GLU A 33 -1.89 -15.07 -4.49
N LEU A 34 -1.90 -13.74 -4.52
CA LEU A 34 -0.70 -12.91 -4.58
C LEU A 34 0.21 -13.18 -3.37
N VAL A 35 -0.34 -13.13 -2.16
CA VAL A 35 0.40 -13.41 -0.92
C VAL A 35 0.96 -14.84 -0.91
N LYS A 36 0.16 -15.83 -1.33
CA LYS A 36 0.59 -17.22 -1.46
C LYS A 36 1.76 -17.35 -2.44
N ARG A 37 1.67 -16.72 -3.62
CA ARG A 37 2.73 -16.78 -4.65
C ARG A 37 3.99 -16.09 -4.18
N TRP A 38 3.87 -14.94 -3.52
CA TRP A 38 5.01 -14.26 -2.92
C TRP A 38 5.70 -15.11 -1.87
N ASN A 39 4.96 -15.72 -0.96
CA ASN A 39 5.53 -16.60 0.07
C ASN A 39 6.25 -17.81 -0.54
N ASN A 40 5.66 -18.45 -1.55
CA ASN A 40 6.31 -19.53 -2.28
C ASN A 40 7.59 -19.07 -2.98
N HIS A 41 7.55 -17.88 -3.61
CA HIS A 41 8.71 -17.27 -4.24
C HIS A 41 9.86 -17.03 -3.25
N LYS A 42 9.55 -16.49 -2.05
CA LYS A 42 10.54 -16.33 -0.97
C LYS A 42 11.17 -17.66 -0.54
N ILE A 43 10.39 -18.72 -0.45
CA ILE A 43 10.90 -20.05 -0.09
C ILE A 43 11.86 -20.55 -1.18
N ILE A 44 11.47 -20.49 -2.44
CA ILE A 44 12.30 -20.89 -3.57
C ILE A 44 13.60 -20.07 -3.59
N THR A 45 13.51 -18.75 -3.47
CA THR A 45 14.66 -17.85 -3.42
C THR A 45 15.62 -18.21 -2.29
N ARG A 46 15.11 -18.51 -1.09
CA ARG A 46 15.94 -18.92 0.05
C ARG A 46 16.72 -20.22 -0.21
N TRP A 47 16.08 -21.20 -0.86
CA TRP A 47 16.76 -22.44 -1.23
C TRP A 47 17.80 -22.21 -2.31
N LEU A 48 17.53 -21.39 -3.30
CA LEU A 48 18.48 -21.03 -4.35
C LEU A 48 19.69 -20.30 -3.78
N VAL A 49 19.50 -19.31 -2.90
CA VAL A 49 20.59 -18.60 -2.21
C VAL A 49 21.46 -19.57 -1.41
N ARG A 50 20.86 -20.54 -0.73
CA ARG A 50 21.62 -21.58 0.01
C ARG A 50 22.41 -22.49 -0.91
N PHE A 51 21.78 -22.97 -1.98
CA PHE A 51 22.43 -23.86 -2.94
C PHE A 51 23.57 -23.19 -3.67
N PHE A 52 23.40 -21.94 -4.05
CA PHE A 52 24.40 -21.15 -4.78
C PHE A 52 25.22 -20.23 -3.88
N HIS A 53 25.23 -20.48 -2.57
CA HIS A 53 25.91 -19.63 -1.58
C HIS A 53 27.37 -19.32 -1.94
N TYR A 54 28.12 -20.30 -2.45
CA TYR A 54 29.50 -20.09 -2.85
C TYR A 54 29.64 -19.10 -4.02
N LEU A 55 28.75 -19.19 -5.02
CA LEU A 55 28.75 -18.25 -6.15
C LEU A 55 28.33 -16.84 -5.70
N ASP A 56 27.31 -16.75 -4.88
CA ASP A 56 26.80 -15.48 -4.36
C ASP A 56 27.84 -14.77 -3.51
N ARG A 57 28.59 -15.50 -2.69
CA ARG A 57 29.61 -14.94 -1.81
C ARG A 57 30.92 -14.54 -2.52
N TYR A 58 31.37 -15.31 -3.52
CA TYR A 58 32.70 -15.12 -4.11
C TYR A 58 32.68 -14.55 -5.52
N LEU A 59 31.69 -14.88 -6.32
CA LEU A 59 31.65 -14.50 -7.74
C LEU A 59 30.86 -13.21 -7.97
N VAL A 60 29.78 -13.04 -7.22
CA VAL A 60 28.91 -11.84 -7.33
C VAL A 60 29.67 -10.57 -6.98
N PRO A 61 30.39 -10.45 -5.85
CA PRO A 61 31.15 -9.24 -5.51
C PRO A 61 32.30 -8.98 -6.47
N ARG A 62 32.99 -10.03 -6.91
CA ARG A 62 34.13 -9.89 -7.86
C ARG A 62 33.72 -9.35 -9.22
N ARG A 63 32.47 -9.54 -9.62
CA ARG A 63 31.93 -9.09 -10.91
C ARG A 63 30.96 -7.92 -10.79
N SER A 64 30.87 -7.33 -9.60
CA SER A 64 29.90 -6.24 -9.31
C SER A 64 28.47 -6.57 -9.75
N LEU A 65 28.06 -7.81 -9.54
CA LEU A 65 26.71 -8.28 -9.82
C LEU A 65 25.80 -8.04 -8.63
N VAL A 66 24.49 -8.01 -8.89
CA VAL A 66 23.47 -7.93 -7.85
C VAL A 66 23.32 -9.29 -7.15
N PRO A 67 23.19 -9.32 -5.81
CA PRO A 67 22.94 -10.56 -5.07
C PRO A 67 21.72 -11.32 -5.57
N LEU A 68 21.75 -12.66 -5.46
CA LEU A 68 20.69 -13.52 -5.99
C LEU A 68 19.33 -13.22 -5.40
N GLN A 69 19.26 -12.92 -4.10
CA GLN A 69 18.01 -12.56 -3.42
C GLN A 69 17.41 -11.28 -4.01
N GLU A 70 18.21 -10.26 -4.17
CA GLU A 70 17.78 -8.98 -4.73
C GLU A 70 17.36 -9.11 -6.20
N THR A 71 18.12 -9.89 -6.99
CA THR A 71 17.75 -10.22 -8.38
C THR A 71 16.40 -10.95 -8.44
N SER A 72 16.15 -11.86 -7.52
CA SER A 72 14.90 -12.62 -7.43
C SER A 72 13.71 -11.73 -7.08
N HIS A 73 13.86 -10.82 -6.13
CA HIS A 73 12.82 -9.86 -5.75
C HIS A 73 12.52 -8.88 -6.89
N LEU A 74 13.57 -8.39 -7.56
CA LEU A 74 13.43 -7.52 -8.73
C LEU A 74 12.69 -8.23 -9.87
N ALA A 75 13.01 -9.48 -10.15
CA ALA A 75 12.32 -10.27 -11.16
C ALA A 75 10.82 -10.44 -10.86
N PHE A 76 10.47 -10.68 -9.60
CA PHE A 76 9.07 -10.74 -9.19
C PHE A 76 8.36 -9.39 -9.36
N TYR A 77 9.04 -8.30 -8.98
CA TYR A 77 8.52 -6.95 -9.17
C TYR A 77 8.27 -6.64 -10.64
N GLU A 78 9.26 -6.82 -11.51
CA GLU A 78 9.15 -6.49 -12.93
C GLU A 78 8.06 -7.31 -13.64
N LEU A 79 7.99 -8.61 -13.37
CA LEU A 79 7.06 -9.50 -14.07
C LEU A 79 5.64 -9.51 -13.50
N VAL A 80 5.49 -9.47 -12.18
CA VAL A 80 4.18 -9.57 -11.54
C VAL A 80 3.59 -8.17 -11.34
N TYR A 81 4.34 -7.29 -10.69
CA TYR A 81 3.84 -5.94 -10.42
C TYR A 81 3.86 -5.03 -11.64
N GLY A 82 4.78 -5.23 -12.61
CA GLY A 82 4.76 -4.51 -13.88
C GLY A 82 3.40 -4.61 -14.60
N GLU A 83 2.74 -5.77 -14.51
CA GLU A 83 1.42 -6.00 -15.13
C GLU A 83 0.24 -5.79 -14.17
N MET A 84 0.43 -6.07 -12.89
CA MET A 84 -0.67 -6.18 -11.92
C MET A 84 -0.74 -5.03 -10.91
N ASN A 85 0.28 -4.17 -10.85
CA ASN A 85 0.37 -3.13 -9.81
C ASN A 85 -0.88 -2.26 -9.72
N ASP A 86 -1.36 -1.73 -10.84
CA ASP A 86 -2.54 -0.85 -10.82
C ASP A 86 -3.77 -1.57 -10.27
N ARG A 87 -3.98 -2.81 -10.66
CA ARG A 87 -5.11 -3.62 -10.17
C ARG A 87 -5.00 -3.92 -8.67
N VAL A 88 -3.80 -4.27 -8.20
CA VAL A 88 -3.55 -4.55 -6.77
C VAL A 88 -3.72 -3.27 -5.95
N LYS A 89 -3.11 -2.19 -6.39
CA LYS A 89 -3.19 -0.87 -5.77
C LYS A 89 -4.64 -0.39 -5.66
N ASP A 90 -5.37 -0.38 -6.79
CA ASP A 90 -6.75 0.10 -6.84
C ASP A 90 -7.68 -0.76 -5.98
N ALA A 91 -7.47 -2.08 -5.96
CA ALA A 91 -8.21 -2.98 -5.08
C ALA A 91 -7.93 -2.72 -3.59
N VAL A 92 -6.67 -2.46 -3.20
CA VAL A 92 -6.32 -2.11 -1.81
C VAL A 92 -6.96 -0.76 -1.43
N ILE A 93 -6.86 0.26 -2.28
CA ILE A 93 -7.47 1.57 -2.03
C ILE A 93 -9.00 1.43 -1.89
N SER A 94 -9.64 0.67 -2.76
CA SER A 94 -11.07 0.40 -2.66
C SER A 94 -11.47 -0.27 -1.34
N LEU A 95 -10.65 -1.19 -0.80
CA LEU A 95 -10.90 -1.78 0.52
C LEU A 95 -10.76 -0.74 1.65
N ILE A 96 -9.76 0.15 1.56
CA ILE A 96 -9.58 1.24 2.53
C ILE A 96 -10.80 2.15 2.54
N ASP A 97 -11.34 2.48 1.36
CA ASP A 97 -12.53 3.33 1.26
C ASP A 97 -13.79 2.65 1.80
N ARG A 98 -13.96 1.36 1.53
CA ARG A 98 -15.04 0.57 2.14
C ARG A 98 -14.94 0.54 3.66
N GLU A 99 -13.74 0.40 4.21
CA GLU A 99 -13.52 0.50 5.66
C GLU A 99 -13.83 1.90 6.20
N ARG A 100 -13.48 2.97 5.47
CA ARG A 100 -13.84 4.36 5.78
C ARG A 100 -15.36 4.57 5.82
N GLU A 101 -16.10 3.84 4.99
CA GLU A 101 -17.57 3.83 4.99
C GLU A 101 -18.19 2.93 6.09
N GLY A 102 -17.37 2.24 6.88
CA GLY A 102 -17.78 1.42 8.01
C GLY A 102 -17.92 -0.07 7.72
N GLU A 103 -17.48 -0.54 6.57
CA GLU A 103 -17.43 -1.97 6.28
C GLU A 103 -16.26 -2.64 7.02
N GLN A 104 -16.45 -3.90 7.41
CA GLN A 104 -15.35 -4.71 7.95
C GLN A 104 -14.54 -5.32 6.81
N ILE A 105 -13.22 -5.14 6.87
CA ILE A 105 -12.27 -5.70 5.91
C ILE A 105 -11.28 -6.63 6.61
N ASP A 106 -10.64 -7.52 5.86
CA ASP A 106 -9.51 -8.31 6.35
C ASP A 106 -8.23 -7.45 6.37
N GLN A 107 -8.03 -6.71 7.47
CA GLN A 107 -6.86 -5.86 7.68
C GLN A 107 -5.54 -6.67 7.64
N ALA A 108 -5.54 -7.94 8.07
CA ALA A 108 -4.35 -8.78 8.04
C ALA A 108 -3.95 -9.13 6.61
N LEU A 109 -4.94 -9.38 5.74
CA LEU A 109 -4.72 -9.63 4.33
C LEU A 109 -4.19 -8.37 3.62
N VAL A 110 -4.79 -7.20 3.87
CA VAL A 110 -4.31 -5.90 3.35
C VAL A 110 -2.86 -5.66 3.78
N LYS A 111 -2.55 -5.86 5.07
CA LYS A 111 -1.18 -5.76 5.58
C LYS A 111 -0.22 -6.67 4.83
N SER A 112 -0.61 -7.93 4.63
CA SER A 112 0.22 -8.92 3.93
C SER A 112 0.52 -8.52 2.48
N VAL A 113 -0.44 -7.89 1.80
CA VAL A 113 -0.24 -7.35 0.44
C VAL A 113 0.71 -6.15 0.46
N LEU A 114 0.55 -5.23 1.42
CA LEU A 114 1.43 -4.07 1.56
C LEU A 114 2.84 -4.45 1.98
N ASP A 115 2.99 -5.54 2.77
CA ASP A 115 4.30 -6.10 3.13
C ASP A 115 5.08 -6.55 1.89
N ILE A 116 4.42 -7.02 0.83
CA ILE A 116 5.09 -7.41 -0.41
C ILE A 116 5.82 -6.22 -1.04
N TYR A 117 5.19 -5.03 -1.12
CA TYR A 117 5.84 -3.82 -1.64
C TYR A 117 7.11 -3.46 -0.87
N VAL A 118 7.07 -3.62 0.46
CA VAL A 118 8.22 -3.33 1.32
C VAL A 118 9.32 -4.37 1.14
N GLU A 119 8.98 -5.65 1.22
CA GLU A 119 9.92 -6.76 1.10
C GLU A 119 10.63 -6.78 -0.27
N MET A 120 9.93 -6.46 -1.37
CA MET A 120 10.54 -6.34 -2.69
C MET A 120 11.55 -5.19 -2.78
N GLY A 121 11.33 -4.13 -2.03
CA GLY A 121 12.24 -2.97 -1.97
C GLY A 121 13.48 -3.18 -1.10
N GLY A 122 13.57 -4.28 -0.38
CA GLY A 122 14.59 -4.51 0.63
C GLY A 122 14.51 -3.45 1.74
N ASP A 123 15.64 -2.86 2.12
CA ASP A 123 15.68 -1.82 3.16
C ASP A 123 15.08 -0.47 2.70
N SER A 124 14.81 -0.32 1.40
CA SER A 124 14.20 0.89 0.85
C SER A 124 12.70 0.74 0.68
N MET A 125 11.93 1.69 1.14
CA MET A 125 10.47 1.74 0.94
C MET A 125 10.06 2.20 -0.47
N LYS A 126 10.96 2.11 -1.47
CA LYS A 126 10.78 2.75 -2.79
C LYS A 126 9.51 2.30 -3.52
N TYR A 127 9.22 1.00 -3.52
CA TYR A 127 8.02 0.48 -4.19
C TYR A 127 6.75 0.80 -3.42
N TYR A 128 6.77 0.70 -2.08
CA TYR A 128 5.65 1.11 -1.26
C TYR A 128 5.29 2.59 -1.50
N VAL A 129 6.29 3.47 -1.54
CA VAL A 129 6.06 4.91 -1.75
C VAL A 129 5.54 5.21 -3.14
N LYS A 130 6.27 4.74 -4.16
CA LYS A 130 5.99 5.07 -5.57
C LYS A 130 4.71 4.40 -6.07
N ASP A 131 4.52 3.13 -5.74
CA ASP A 131 3.51 2.30 -6.37
C ASP A 131 2.20 2.22 -5.56
N PHE A 132 2.20 2.69 -4.30
CA PHE A 132 1.02 2.66 -3.44
C PHE A 132 0.78 3.97 -2.68
N GLU A 133 1.73 4.44 -1.82
CA GLU A 133 1.53 5.57 -0.89
C GLU A 133 1.04 6.84 -1.60
N GLU A 134 1.67 7.22 -2.71
CA GLU A 134 1.30 8.43 -3.46
C GLU A 134 -0.14 8.37 -4.00
N SER A 135 -0.56 7.22 -4.49
CA SER A 135 -1.92 7.03 -4.99
C SER A 135 -2.95 6.99 -3.86
N MET A 136 -2.64 6.32 -2.77
CA MET A 136 -3.47 6.27 -1.57
C MET A 136 -3.68 7.67 -0.96
N LEU A 137 -2.65 8.51 -0.88
CA LEU A 137 -2.79 9.89 -0.38
C LEU A 137 -3.65 10.76 -1.30
N LYS A 138 -3.53 10.61 -2.63
CA LYS A 138 -4.39 11.32 -3.59
C LYS A 138 -5.86 10.92 -3.45
N ASP A 139 -6.12 9.63 -3.32
CA ASP A 139 -7.45 9.10 -3.13
C ASP A 139 -8.05 9.56 -1.79
N THR A 140 -7.25 9.54 -0.72
CA THR A 140 -7.62 10.08 0.59
C THR A 140 -8.08 11.54 0.51
N ALA A 141 -7.37 12.38 -0.23
CA ALA A 141 -7.77 13.77 -0.44
C ALA A 141 -9.15 13.86 -1.12
N VAL A 142 -9.37 13.08 -2.18
CA VAL A 142 -10.66 13.06 -2.88
C VAL A 142 -11.78 12.57 -1.97
N PHE A 143 -11.54 11.51 -1.21
CA PHE A 143 -12.52 10.94 -0.27
C PHE A 143 -12.96 11.98 0.78
N TYR A 144 -12.00 12.59 1.48
CA TYR A 144 -12.30 13.55 2.55
C TYR A 144 -12.78 14.90 2.03
N SER A 145 -12.36 15.34 0.85
CA SER A 145 -12.92 16.54 0.19
C SER A 145 -14.42 16.41 -0.06
N LYS A 146 -14.85 15.23 -0.53
CA LYS A 146 -16.28 14.93 -0.71
C LYS A 146 -17.03 14.91 0.63
N LYS A 147 -16.51 14.20 1.64
CA LYS A 147 -17.12 14.16 2.98
C LYS A 147 -17.20 15.56 3.61
N ALA A 148 -16.15 16.37 3.50
CA ALA A 148 -16.15 17.74 4.02
C ALA A 148 -17.23 18.60 3.37
N SER A 149 -17.39 18.50 2.06
CA SER A 149 -18.41 19.24 1.31
C SER A 149 -19.84 18.88 1.76
N ASP A 150 -20.10 17.61 2.03
CA ASP A 150 -21.39 17.13 2.53
C ASP A 150 -21.64 17.57 3.98
N TRP A 151 -20.63 17.48 4.84
CA TRP A 151 -20.76 17.79 6.26
C TRP A 151 -20.82 19.30 6.53
N ILE A 152 -20.08 20.11 5.77
CA ILE A 152 -20.10 21.56 5.95
C ILE A 152 -21.48 22.15 5.66
N SER A 153 -22.29 21.50 4.85
CA SER A 153 -23.64 21.94 4.54
C SER A 153 -24.69 21.39 5.52
N SER A 154 -24.49 20.18 6.06
CA SER A 154 -25.51 19.43 6.78
C SER A 154 -25.33 19.43 8.30
N LYS A 155 -24.14 19.73 8.85
CA LYS A 155 -23.83 19.57 10.29
C LYS A 155 -23.63 20.91 11.00
N SER A 156 -23.85 20.91 12.33
CA SER A 156 -23.42 21.99 13.22
C SER A 156 -21.90 22.08 13.29
N TYR A 157 -21.35 23.16 13.84
CA TYR A 157 -19.90 23.29 14.04
C TYR A 157 -19.35 22.18 14.96
N GLU A 158 -20.04 21.93 16.08
CA GLU A 158 -19.62 20.93 17.07
C GLU A 158 -19.64 19.50 16.49
N ASP A 159 -20.73 19.12 15.82
CA ASP A 159 -20.85 17.82 15.16
C ASP A 159 -19.80 17.65 14.06
N TYR A 160 -19.48 18.70 13.35
CA TYR A 160 -18.43 18.68 12.34
C TYR A 160 -17.06 18.38 12.96
N MET A 161 -16.69 19.10 14.03
CA MET A 161 -15.41 18.90 14.71
C MET A 161 -15.30 17.52 15.36
N LEU A 162 -16.39 16.98 15.94
CA LEU A 162 -16.42 15.61 16.42
C LEU A 162 -16.15 14.60 15.30
N LYS A 163 -16.72 14.81 14.11
CA LYS A 163 -16.46 13.95 12.96
C LYS A 163 -15.02 14.03 12.47
N VAL A 164 -14.42 15.22 12.48
CA VAL A 164 -13.00 15.39 12.15
C VAL A 164 -12.12 14.58 13.11
N ASP A 165 -12.36 14.70 14.41
CA ASP A 165 -11.60 13.95 15.42
C ASP A 165 -11.77 12.42 15.28
N GLU A 166 -12.99 11.96 14.98
CA GLU A 166 -13.25 10.55 14.72
C GLU A 166 -12.45 10.06 13.49
N CYS A 167 -12.45 10.82 12.40
CA CYS A 167 -11.71 10.47 11.18
C CYS A 167 -10.20 10.40 11.40
N LEU A 168 -9.63 11.39 12.09
CA LEU A 168 -8.20 11.40 12.41
C LEU A 168 -7.80 10.19 13.24
N LYS A 169 -8.59 9.84 14.26
CA LYS A 169 -8.36 8.63 15.09
C LYS A 169 -8.47 7.35 14.27
N GLN A 170 -9.43 7.27 13.34
CA GLN A 170 -9.60 6.11 12.48
C GLN A 170 -8.40 5.95 11.53
N GLU A 171 -7.91 7.05 10.93
CA GLU A 171 -6.71 6.99 10.08
C GLU A 171 -5.45 6.61 10.86
N GLU A 172 -5.29 7.10 12.10
CA GLU A 172 -4.22 6.63 12.99
C GLU A 172 -4.34 5.13 13.29
N GLY A 173 -5.54 4.63 13.52
CA GLY A 173 -5.80 3.21 13.71
C GLY A 173 -5.41 2.37 12.48
N ARG A 174 -5.68 2.85 11.26
CA ARG A 174 -5.26 2.19 10.01
C ARG A 174 -3.75 2.12 9.89
N VAL A 175 -3.05 3.20 10.25
CA VAL A 175 -1.58 3.19 10.27
C VAL A 175 -1.05 2.13 11.23
N GLN A 176 -1.61 2.03 12.42
CA GLN A 176 -1.19 1.02 13.41
C GLN A 176 -1.51 -0.41 12.96
N SER A 177 -2.62 -0.61 12.23
CA SER A 177 -3.09 -1.94 11.83
C SER A 177 -2.34 -2.47 10.61
N TYR A 178 -2.22 -1.71 9.53
CA TYR A 178 -1.71 -2.23 8.25
C TYR A 178 -0.91 -1.26 7.38
N LEU A 179 -1.04 0.05 7.55
CA LEU A 179 -0.20 1.02 6.85
C LEU A 179 1.19 1.14 7.51
N ARG A 180 2.05 1.96 6.96
CA ARG A 180 3.41 2.18 7.50
C ARG A 180 3.49 3.48 8.31
N ASP A 181 4.22 3.45 9.42
CA ASP A 181 4.39 4.62 10.30
C ASP A 181 4.88 5.85 9.56
N ARG A 182 5.73 5.68 8.56
CA ARG A 182 6.21 6.78 7.72
C ARG A 182 5.10 7.53 6.98
N SER A 183 3.99 6.86 6.67
CA SER A 183 2.83 7.44 5.99
C SER A 183 1.95 8.24 6.94
N LYS A 184 2.08 8.05 8.26
CA LYS A 184 1.21 8.63 9.28
C LYS A 184 1.09 10.14 9.14
N GLN A 185 2.22 10.82 9.17
CA GLN A 185 2.24 12.29 9.14
C GLN A 185 1.59 12.82 7.86
N LYS A 186 1.99 12.30 6.70
CA LYS A 186 1.44 12.72 5.41
C LYS A 186 -0.06 12.46 5.30
N LEU A 187 -0.51 11.29 5.79
CA LEU A 187 -1.92 10.91 5.77
C LEU A 187 -2.75 11.86 6.62
N LEU A 188 -2.33 12.13 7.84
CA LEU A 188 -3.04 13.06 8.73
C LEU A 188 -3.03 14.49 8.19
N GLU A 189 -1.90 14.97 7.65
CA GLU A 189 -1.81 16.28 7.00
C GLU A 189 -2.80 16.42 5.84
N VAL A 190 -2.97 15.38 5.01
CA VAL A 190 -3.96 15.39 3.92
C VAL A 190 -5.38 15.45 4.47
N VAL A 191 -5.69 14.66 5.48
CA VAL A 191 -7.04 14.64 6.10
C VAL A 191 -7.36 15.98 6.76
N GLU A 192 -6.44 16.53 7.55
CA GLU A 192 -6.60 17.85 8.17
C GLU A 192 -6.75 18.96 7.14
N TYR A 193 -5.96 18.91 6.07
CA TYR A 193 -6.06 19.90 5.00
C TYR A 193 -7.45 19.91 4.36
N GLU A 194 -7.96 18.74 3.96
CA GLU A 194 -9.26 18.63 3.30
C GLU A 194 -10.43 18.93 4.24
N LEU A 195 -10.37 18.48 5.49
CA LEU A 195 -11.45 18.68 6.44
C LEU A 195 -11.44 20.07 7.09
N LEU A 196 -10.29 20.67 7.36
CA LEU A 196 -10.18 21.92 8.12
C LEU A 196 -9.74 23.10 7.27
N THR A 197 -8.61 22.96 6.55
CA THR A 197 -7.97 24.11 5.88
C THR A 197 -8.81 24.60 4.70
N VAL A 198 -9.30 23.70 3.86
CA VAL A 198 -10.13 24.04 2.68
C VAL A 198 -11.42 24.74 3.09
N HIS A 199 -11.98 24.41 4.25
CA HIS A 199 -13.26 24.91 4.73
C HIS A 199 -13.13 25.93 5.88
N ALA A 200 -11.93 26.44 6.16
CA ALA A 200 -11.63 27.29 7.32
C ALA A 200 -12.59 28.50 7.44
N SER A 201 -12.84 29.23 6.36
CA SER A 201 -13.75 30.40 6.37
C SER A 201 -15.18 30.03 6.77
N LYS A 202 -15.72 28.94 6.20
CA LYS A 202 -17.08 28.47 6.52
C LYS A 202 -17.19 27.93 7.94
N LEU A 203 -16.14 27.30 8.44
CA LEU A 203 -16.07 26.80 9.81
C LEU A 203 -16.05 27.95 10.81
N GLU A 204 -15.33 29.03 10.51
CA GLU A 204 -15.30 30.22 11.36
C GLU A 204 -16.68 30.92 11.40
N GLU A 205 -17.37 31.05 10.26
CA GLU A 205 -18.75 31.56 10.20
C GLU A 205 -19.69 30.73 11.07
N LYS A 206 -19.64 29.39 10.93
CA LYS A 206 -20.46 28.48 11.74
C LYS A 206 -20.16 28.58 13.24
N LYS A 207 -18.90 28.72 13.60
CA LYS A 207 -18.46 28.91 15.00
C LYS A 207 -19.04 30.19 15.60
N GLN A 208 -19.03 31.30 14.84
CA GLN A 208 -19.61 32.57 15.29
C GLN A 208 -21.12 32.47 15.46
N ILE A 209 -21.83 31.82 14.54
CA ILE A 209 -23.28 31.60 14.64
C ILE A 209 -23.61 30.73 15.86
N ASN A 210 -22.85 29.67 16.13
CA ASN A 210 -23.04 28.83 17.30
C ASN A 210 -22.81 29.61 18.62
N ALA A 211 -21.77 30.44 18.66
CA ALA A 211 -21.48 31.27 19.83
C ALA A 211 -22.52 32.40 20.07
N ALA A 212 -23.22 32.85 19.02
CA ALA A 212 -24.30 33.84 19.13
C ALA A 212 -25.65 33.19 19.55
N ALA A 213 -25.80 31.89 19.41
CA ALA A 213 -27.03 31.16 19.74
C ALA A 213 -26.99 30.48 21.12
N ALA A 214 -25.84 30.47 21.81
CA ALA A 214 -25.64 29.95 23.17
C ALA A 214 -25.68 31.05 24.20
#